data_03515fb3bdff63e7864799f0d559d91b
#
_entry.id   03515fb3bdff63e7864799f0d559d91b
#
_cell.length_a   1.000
_cell.length_b   1.000
_cell.length_c   1.000
_cell.angle_alpha   90.00
_cell.angle_beta   90.00
_cell.angle_gamma   90.00
#
_symmetry.space_group_name_H-M   'P 1'
#
loop_
_entity.id
_entity.type
_entity.pdbx_description
1 polymer ?
#
loop_
_entity_poly.entity_id
_entity_poly.type
_entity_poly.pdbx_seq_one_letter_code
_entity_poly.pdbx_strand_id
1 'polypeptide(L)'
;MPRALWAKAPFVLAQHRAVLLAVIVASFLVAMAASSAPLLRAGAESEALKGKLELLTPLGAGLTIENYRRPESAAGDRARRAAAVRFAQGLPYVQPPILTTTAFAQVGGRAALAGNPLYVVPMARTGATEHVHRVVGEGSNAWIPGSVATVADLAPGDTLHLLSGGLGARPRAVSLPVSAVYRGLEGDRDNPYWVNFTVRIRARTPDSPLPPAFVLVRQDELYRISARLRDPYLENTFEFPVAPGALTPARARKIADSFAAARRALARPTPLAQSLGCGMTQTTRCSVTSSIQAAVILAHNSVDALTPVILLLAAFAGVIAAGAAFIAGTFGVRRRSGEARLSVVLGERRASFAARAALEALLPAVVGAAGGLGTAALLVQVFTPDGTVDGSVIRSA
;
A
#
# COMPACT_ATOMS: atom_id res chain seq x y z
N MET A 1 43.38 21.38 -45.60
CA MET A 1 41.95 21.72 -45.48
C MET A 1 41.07 20.43 -45.33
N PRO A 2 41.05 19.75 -44.21
CA PRO A 2 40.25 18.52 -44.04
C PRO A 2 38.86 18.73 -43.38
N ARG A 3 38.52 19.93 -42.88
CA ARG A 3 37.30 20.17 -42.11
C ARG A 3 35.97 20.08 -42.88
N ALA A 4 35.95 20.33 -44.19
CA ALA A 4 34.70 20.35 -44.97
C ALA A 4 34.11 18.96 -45.26
N LEU A 5 34.91 17.92 -45.25
CA LEU A 5 34.47 16.55 -45.52
C LEU A 5 33.72 15.91 -44.37
N TRP A 6 34.12 16.22 -43.12
CA TRP A 6 33.49 15.71 -41.90
C TRP A 6 32.09 16.32 -41.66
N ALA A 7 31.89 17.58 -42.05
CA ALA A 7 30.59 18.24 -41.88
C ALA A 7 29.48 17.69 -42.79
N LYS A 8 29.82 17.08 -43.91
CA LYS A 8 28.86 16.47 -44.86
C LYS A 8 28.66 14.96 -44.65
N ALA A 9 29.44 14.33 -43.77
CA ALA A 9 29.39 12.89 -43.52
C ALA A 9 27.97 12.37 -43.20
N PRO A 10 27.14 12.98 -42.35
CA PRO A 10 25.81 12.46 -42.08
C PRO A 10 24.82 12.46 -43.24
N PHE A 11 25.07 13.27 -44.28
CA PHE A 11 24.22 13.37 -45.48
C PHE A 11 24.63 12.43 -46.63
N VAL A 12 25.84 11.87 -46.59
CA VAL A 12 26.32 10.95 -47.62
C VAL A 12 25.52 9.64 -47.65
N LEU A 13 25.11 9.17 -46.47
CA LEU A 13 24.30 7.95 -46.37
C LEU A 13 22.90 8.10 -46.98
N ALA A 14 22.37 9.31 -47.11
CA ALA A 14 21.08 9.58 -47.77
C ALA A 14 21.09 9.21 -49.27
N GLN A 15 22.25 9.18 -49.89
CA GLN A 15 22.39 8.74 -51.30
C GLN A 15 22.23 7.21 -51.44
N HIS A 16 22.44 6.46 -50.33
CA HIS A 16 22.28 5.00 -50.27
C HIS A 16 21.06 4.59 -49.47
N ARG A 17 19.86 4.87 -49.97
CA ARG A 17 18.59 4.68 -49.28
C ARG A 17 18.41 3.31 -48.60
N ALA A 18 18.87 2.23 -49.27
CA ALA A 18 18.75 0.88 -48.71
C ALA A 18 19.66 0.64 -47.51
N VAL A 19 20.87 1.23 -47.45
CA VAL A 19 21.79 1.14 -46.32
C VAL A 19 21.25 2.00 -45.18
N LEU A 20 20.74 3.19 -45.46
CA LEU A 20 20.10 4.08 -44.48
C LEU A 20 18.94 3.38 -43.81
N LEU A 21 18.01 2.79 -44.59
CA LEU A 21 16.88 2.04 -44.04
C LEU A 21 17.32 0.84 -43.18
N ALA A 22 18.33 0.08 -43.66
CA ALA A 22 18.86 -1.05 -42.91
C ALA A 22 19.43 -0.64 -41.55
N VAL A 23 20.15 0.48 -41.47
CA VAL A 23 20.69 1.01 -40.19
C VAL A 23 19.55 1.47 -39.27
N ILE A 24 18.56 2.21 -39.80
CA ILE A 24 17.41 2.66 -39.02
C ILE A 24 16.64 1.47 -38.42
N VAL A 25 16.31 0.46 -39.27
CA VAL A 25 15.56 -0.72 -38.83
C VAL A 25 16.36 -1.55 -37.82
N ALA A 26 17.66 -1.75 -38.06
CA ALA A 26 18.51 -2.48 -37.14
C ALA A 26 18.57 -1.78 -35.76
N SER A 27 18.81 -0.47 -35.75
CA SER A 27 18.87 0.33 -34.51
C SER A 27 17.52 0.40 -33.79
N PHE A 28 16.41 0.47 -34.54
CA PHE A 28 15.07 0.38 -34.04
C PHE A 28 14.83 -0.95 -33.29
N LEU A 29 15.16 -2.08 -33.92
CA LEU A 29 14.99 -3.41 -33.32
C LEU A 29 15.85 -3.59 -32.08
N VAL A 30 17.11 -3.14 -32.11
CA VAL A 30 18.01 -3.22 -30.97
C VAL A 30 17.46 -2.39 -29.79
N ALA A 31 17.06 -1.16 -30.04
CA ALA A 31 16.54 -0.28 -29.03
C ALA A 31 15.19 -0.80 -28.44
N MET A 32 14.29 -1.27 -29.29
CA MET A 32 13.03 -1.88 -28.89
C MET A 32 13.27 -3.14 -28.04
N ALA A 33 14.18 -4.02 -28.42
CA ALA A 33 14.52 -5.22 -27.67
C ALA A 33 15.15 -4.88 -26.30
N ALA A 34 16.08 -3.92 -26.27
CA ALA A 34 16.75 -3.51 -25.04
C ALA A 34 15.80 -2.84 -24.02
N SER A 35 14.85 -2.03 -24.51
CA SER A 35 13.90 -1.32 -23.66
C SER A 35 12.66 -2.14 -23.26
N SER A 36 12.35 -3.21 -23.98
CA SER A 36 11.14 -4.01 -23.74
C SER A 36 11.11 -4.66 -22.35
N ALA A 37 12.21 -5.25 -21.89
CA ALA A 37 12.26 -5.96 -20.61
C ALA A 37 11.99 -5.05 -19.40
N PRO A 38 12.69 -3.92 -19.20
CA PRO A 38 12.41 -3.04 -18.07
C PRO A 38 11.02 -2.42 -18.11
N LEU A 39 10.53 -2.06 -19.30
CA LEU A 39 9.19 -1.48 -19.46
C LEU A 39 8.08 -2.50 -19.19
N LEU A 40 8.21 -3.74 -19.70
CA LEU A 40 7.26 -4.82 -19.42
C LEU A 40 7.23 -5.16 -17.94
N ARG A 41 8.39 -5.21 -17.28
CA ARG A 41 8.47 -5.44 -15.83
C ARG A 41 7.75 -4.34 -15.06
N ALA A 42 8.00 -3.08 -15.38
CA ALA A 42 7.36 -1.94 -14.70
C ALA A 42 5.84 -1.93 -14.94
N GLY A 43 5.38 -2.23 -16.14
CA GLY A 43 3.96 -2.37 -16.47
C GLY A 43 3.30 -3.50 -15.70
N ALA A 44 3.91 -4.69 -15.68
CA ALA A 44 3.41 -5.85 -14.96
C ALA A 44 3.34 -5.59 -13.44
N GLU A 45 4.33 -4.90 -12.86
CA GLU A 45 4.32 -4.52 -11.45
C GLU A 45 3.20 -3.53 -11.12
N SER A 46 2.97 -2.54 -12.01
CA SER A 46 1.87 -1.59 -11.86
C SER A 46 0.51 -2.28 -11.91
N GLU A 47 0.30 -3.20 -12.84
CA GLU A 47 -0.96 -3.93 -12.97
C GLU A 47 -1.18 -4.93 -11.83
N ALA A 48 -0.13 -5.65 -11.41
CA ALA A 48 -0.19 -6.53 -10.24
C ALA A 48 -0.53 -5.73 -8.97
N LEU A 49 0.05 -4.53 -8.81
CA LEU A 49 -0.25 -3.66 -7.68
C LEU A 49 -1.68 -3.13 -7.75
N LYS A 50 -2.17 -2.72 -8.93
CA LYS A 50 -3.55 -2.28 -9.12
C LYS A 50 -4.55 -3.35 -8.66
N GLY A 51 -4.40 -4.58 -9.14
CA GLY A 51 -5.27 -5.69 -8.72
C GLY A 51 -5.24 -5.98 -7.22
N LYS A 52 -4.10 -5.74 -6.52
CA LYS A 52 -4.04 -5.84 -5.05
C LYS A 52 -4.71 -4.67 -4.36
N LEU A 53 -4.59 -3.45 -4.91
CA LEU A 53 -5.19 -2.24 -4.33
C LEU A 53 -6.72 -2.23 -4.45
N GLU A 54 -7.29 -2.80 -5.51
CA GLU A 54 -8.73 -2.93 -5.71
C GLU A 54 -9.42 -3.78 -4.62
N LEU A 55 -8.66 -4.68 -3.99
CA LEU A 55 -9.14 -5.51 -2.87
C LEU A 55 -9.08 -4.79 -1.52
N LEU A 56 -8.45 -3.62 -1.46
CA LEU A 56 -8.27 -2.87 -0.22
C LEU A 56 -9.30 -1.75 -0.09
N THR A 57 -9.93 -1.68 1.09
CA THR A 57 -10.68 -0.49 1.47
C THR A 57 -9.73 0.63 1.90
N PRO A 58 -10.13 1.91 1.86
CA PRO A 58 -9.33 3.02 2.37
C PRO A 58 -8.82 2.81 3.81
N LEU A 59 -9.65 2.24 4.67
CA LEU A 59 -9.30 1.92 6.04
C LEU A 59 -8.36 0.71 6.14
N GLY A 60 -8.63 -0.35 5.39
CA GLY A 60 -7.78 -1.55 5.35
C GLY A 60 -6.39 -1.28 4.77
N ALA A 61 -6.27 -0.36 3.80
CA ALA A 61 -4.99 0.09 3.26
C ALA A 61 -4.21 0.98 4.24
N GLY A 62 -4.89 1.57 5.22
CA GLY A 62 -4.35 2.55 6.15
C GLY A 62 -3.23 2.02 7.06
N LEU A 63 -2.67 2.92 7.84
CA LEU A 63 -1.77 2.58 8.93
C LEU A 63 -2.59 2.34 10.21
N THR A 64 -2.33 1.23 10.91
CA THR A 64 -2.97 0.92 12.19
C THR A 64 -1.91 0.83 13.28
N ILE A 65 -2.12 1.55 14.38
CA ILE A 65 -1.29 1.49 15.58
C ILE A 65 -2.15 0.92 16.72
N GLU A 66 -1.70 -0.18 17.30
CA GLU A 66 -2.35 -0.81 18.43
C GLU A 66 -1.43 -0.79 19.65
N ASN A 67 -1.96 -0.40 20.80
CA ASN A 67 -1.21 -0.45 22.03
C ASN A 67 -2.12 -0.83 23.23
N TYR A 68 -1.50 -1.46 24.21
CA TYR A 68 -2.14 -1.83 25.48
C TYR A 68 -1.54 -0.96 26.57
N ARG A 69 -2.36 -0.19 27.28
CA ARG A 69 -1.90 0.68 28.36
C ARG A 69 -2.81 0.65 29.56
N ARG A 70 -2.22 0.95 30.72
CA ARG A 70 -3.01 1.28 31.90
C ARG A 70 -3.87 2.53 31.65
N PRO A 71 -5.05 2.61 32.24
CA PRO A 71 -5.89 3.79 32.15
C PRO A 71 -5.11 5.04 32.54
N GLU A 72 -5.08 6.00 31.66
CA GLU A 72 -4.55 7.32 31.96
C GLU A 72 -5.68 8.26 32.42
N SER A 73 -5.33 9.46 32.84
CA SER A 73 -6.33 10.50 33.10
C SER A 73 -7.02 10.90 31.77
N ALA A 74 -8.22 11.42 31.84
CA ALA A 74 -8.93 11.97 30.69
C ALA A 74 -8.13 13.06 29.96
N ALA A 75 -7.24 13.79 30.66
CA ALA A 75 -6.33 14.76 30.09
C ALA A 75 -5.24 14.08 29.26
N GLY A 76 -4.65 12.99 29.73
CA GLY A 76 -3.66 12.19 29.00
C GLY A 76 -4.23 11.59 27.72
N ASP A 77 -5.49 11.13 27.75
CA ASP A 77 -6.16 10.65 26.56
C ASP A 77 -6.37 11.76 25.52
N ARG A 78 -6.87 12.92 25.94
CA ARG A 78 -7.02 14.06 25.02
C ARG A 78 -5.70 14.44 24.36
N ALA A 79 -4.60 14.47 25.12
CA ALA A 79 -3.27 14.76 24.60
C ALA A 79 -2.83 13.71 23.57
N ARG A 80 -3.09 12.43 23.81
CA ARG A 80 -2.78 11.33 22.88
C ARG A 80 -3.61 11.41 21.61
N ARG A 81 -4.91 11.69 21.70
CA ARG A 81 -5.78 11.89 20.54
C ARG A 81 -5.31 13.07 19.68
N ALA A 82 -4.95 14.18 20.32
CA ALA A 82 -4.37 15.32 19.63
C ALA A 82 -3.02 14.97 18.95
N ALA A 83 -2.20 14.12 19.58
CA ALA A 83 -0.96 13.62 18.97
C ALA A 83 -1.25 12.75 17.75
N ALA A 84 -2.27 11.88 17.79
CA ALA A 84 -2.67 11.07 16.65
C ALA A 84 -3.15 11.93 15.47
N VAL A 85 -3.92 12.97 15.74
CA VAL A 85 -4.35 13.93 14.69
C VAL A 85 -3.16 14.64 14.07
N ARG A 86 -2.22 15.16 14.86
CA ARG A 86 -0.99 15.78 14.33
C ARG A 86 -0.13 14.80 13.55
N PHE A 87 -0.05 13.56 14.01
CA PHE A 87 0.68 12.51 13.30
C PHE A 87 0.06 12.23 11.92
N ALA A 88 -1.28 12.14 11.83
CA ALA A 88 -1.98 11.99 10.56
C ALA A 88 -1.68 13.11 9.57
N GLN A 89 -1.62 14.37 10.05
CA GLN A 89 -1.30 15.54 9.22
C GLN A 89 0.10 15.48 8.59
N GLY A 90 1.03 14.76 9.21
CA GLY A 90 2.38 14.52 8.69
C GLY A 90 2.47 13.38 7.67
N LEU A 91 1.41 12.61 7.44
CA LEU A 91 1.38 11.49 6.52
C LEU A 91 0.72 11.89 5.18
N PRO A 92 1.29 11.54 4.03
CA PRO A 92 0.71 11.87 2.73
C PRO A 92 -0.56 11.06 2.48
N TYR A 93 -1.58 11.69 1.95
CA TYR A 93 -2.83 11.06 1.52
C TYR A 93 -3.60 10.33 2.62
N VAL A 94 -3.47 10.75 3.87
CA VAL A 94 -4.15 10.17 5.02
C VAL A 94 -5.30 11.07 5.47
N GLN A 95 -6.43 10.45 5.84
CA GLN A 95 -7.59 11.11 6.42
C GLN A 95 -7.42 11.29 7.94
N PRO A 96 -8.31 12.07 8.59
CA PRO A 96 -8.39 12.13 10.05
C PRO A 96 -8.47 10.73 10.66
N PRO A 97 -7.75 10.47 11.78
CA PRO A 97 -7.68 9.14 12.34
C PRO A 97 -9.00 8.71 12.99
N ILE A 98 -9.31 7.42 12.85
CA ILE A 98 -10.35 6.76 13.62
C ILE A 98 -9.71 6.21 14.90
N LEU A 99 -10.19 6.67 16.04
CA LEU A 99 -9.62 6.34 17.34
C LEU A 99 -10.57 5.39 18.08
N THR A 100 -10.07 4.23 18.47
CA THR A 100 -10.82 3.22 19.21
C THR A 100 -10.12 2.96 20.53
N THR A 101 -10.90 2.87 21.61
CA THR A 101 -10.44 2.38 22.89
C THR A 101 -11.41 1.32 23.38
N THR A 102 -10.91 0.19 23.85
CA THR A 102 -11.71 -0.91 24.41
C THR A 102 -11.26 -1.25 25.83
N ALA A 103 -12.21 -1.71 26.62
CA ALA A 103 -12.00 -2.31 27.93
C ALA A 103 -12.63 -3.71 27.95
N PHE A 104 -12.43 -4.45 29.03
CA PHE A 104 -13.05 -5.76 29.24
C PHE A 104 -13.87 -5.75 30.50
N ALA A 105 -15.10 -6.27 30.42
CA ALA A 105 -15.99 -6.32 31.58
C ALA A 105 -16.94 -7.53 31.51
N GLN A 106 -17.48 -7.92 32.68
CA GLN A 106 -18.51 -8.94 32.82
C GLN A 106 -19.87 -8.26 33.06
N VAL A 107 -20.94 -8.81 32.50
CA VAL A 107 -22.30 -8.35 32.83
C VAL A 107 -22.68 -8.88 34.23
N GLY A 108 -23.15 -7.99 35.07
CA GLY A 108 -23.61 -8.31 36.41
C GLY A 108 -25.02 -8.93 36.45
N GLY A 109 -25.41 -9.43 37.58
CA GLY A 109 -26.72 -10.06 37.80
C GLY A 109 -26.73 -11.54 37.38
N ARG A 110 -27.92 -12.03 36.98
CA ARG A 110 -28.14 -13.42 36.55
C ARG A 110 -27.89 -13.63 35.04
N ALA A 111 -27.34 -12.64 34.38
CA ALA A 111 -27.03 -12.74 32.94
C ALA A 111 -25.90 -13.76 32.75
N ALA A 112 -26.29 -14.97 32.38
CA ALA A 112 -25.37 -16.06 32.07
C ALA A 112 -25.81 -16.73 30.76
N LEU A 113 -24.85 -17.06 29.91
CA LEU A 113 -25.09 -17.83 28.70
C LEU A 113 -24.61 -19.26 28.96
N ALA A 114 -25.52 -20.25 28.88
CA ALA A 114 -25.20 -21.66 29.15
C ALA A 114 -24.46 -21.90 30.49
N GLY A 115 -24.82 -21.15 31.54
CA GLY A 115 -24.18 -21.25 32.86
C GLY A 115 -22.89 -20.45 33.04
N ASN A 116 -22.35 -19.83 31.99
CA ASN A 116 -21.15 -19.01 32.04
C ASN A 116 -21.47 -17.51 32.13
N PRO A 117 -20.65 -16.71 32.82
CA PRO A 117 -20.86 -15.28 32.88
C PRO A 117 -20.78 -14.64 31.47
N LEU A 118 -21.68 -13.71 31.19
CA LEU A 118 -21.67 -12.96 29.95
C LEU A 118 -20.58 -11.89 29.98
N TYR A 119 -19.61 -12.00 29.09
CA TYR A 119 -18.56 -11.00 28.92
C TYR A 119 -18.91 -10.02 27.82
N VAL A 120 -18.57 -8.75 28.04
CA VAL A 120 -18.75 -7.66 27.08
C VAL A 120 -17.46 -6.85 26.94
N VAL A 121 -17.35 -6.19 25.82
CA VAL A 121 -16.24 -5.29 25.50
C VAL A 121 -16.79 -3.86 25.36
N PRO A 122 -16.75 -3.05 26.45
CA PRO A 122 -17.03 -1.62 26.32
C PRO A 122 -16.07 -0.99 25.32
N MET A 123 -16.61 -0.29 24.32
CA MET A 123 -15.87 0.29 23.20
C MET A 123 -16.26 1.75 22.98
N ALA A 124 -15.27 2.61 22.94
CA ALA A 124 -15.41 3.97 22.41
C ALA A 124 -14.67 4.07 21.09
N ARG A 125 -15.39 4.28 19.99
CA ARG A 125 -14.82 4.41 18.65
C ARG A 125 -15.42 5.63 17.94
N THR A 126 -14.58 6.43 17.29
CA THR A 126 -14.98 7.64 16.56
C THR A 126 -16.02 7.29 15.49
N GLY A 127 -17.25 7.81 15.59
CA GLY A 127 -18.31 7.58 14.60
C GLY A 127 -18.98 6.19 14.67
N ALA A 128 -18.72 5.35 15.70
CA ALA A 128 -19.22 3.98 15.75
C ALA A 128 -20.74 3.86 15.63
N THR A 129 -21.50 4.77 16.26
CA THR A 129 -22.98 4.74 16.25
C THR A 129 -23.57 5.05 14.88
N GLU A 130 -22.83 5.69 13.98
CA GLU A 130 -23.23 5.98 12.60
C GLU A 130 -23.01 4.78 11.68
N HIS A 131 -22.22 3.81 12.12
CA HIS A 131 -21.79 2.63 11.33
C HIS A 131 -22.30 1.30 11.90
N VAL A 132 -23.36 1.34 12.68
CA VAL A 132 -24.06 0.15 13.18
C VAL A 132 -25.55 0.23 12.85
N HIS A 133 -26.16 -0.93 12.66
CA HIS A 133 -27.59 -1.01 12.41
C HIS A 133 -28.36 -0.92 13.74
N ARG A 134 -28.92 0.26 14.01
CA ARG A 134 -29.78 0.50 15.20
C ARG A 134 -31.11 -0.28 15.05
N VAL A 135 -31.50 -0.96 16.11
CA VAL A 135 -32.78 -1.68 16.19
C VAL A 135 -33.84 -0.84 16.89
N VAL A 136 -33.53 -0.34 18.11
CA VAL A 136 -34.47 0.43 18.92
C VAL A 136 -33.71 1.40 19.85
N GLY A 137 -34.38 2.48 20.24
CA GLY A 137 -33.85 3.49 21.14
C GLY A 137 -33.01 4.57 20.43
N GLU A 138 -32.70 5.63 21.17
CA GLU A 138 -31.91 6.79 20.72
C GLU A 138 -31.13 7.38 21.91
N GLY A 139 -30.08 8.14 21.61
CA GLY A 139 -29.34 8.86 22.64
C GLY A 139 -27.84 8.57 22.64
N SER A 140 -27.13 9.23 23.53
CA SER A 140 -25.67 9.23 23.60
C SER A 140 -25.07 8.34 24.70
N ASN A 141 -25.91 7.64 25.48
CA ASN A 141 -25.47 6.70 26.51
C ASN A 141 -25.02 5.36 25.87
N ALA A 142 -25.00 4.29 26.67
CA ALA A 142 -24.56 3.00 26.15
C ALA A 142 -25.52 2.43 25.11
N TRP A 143 -24.93 1.94 23.99
CA TRP A 143 -25.62 1.14 22.98
C TRP A 143 -25.18 -0.31 23.14
N ILE A 144 -26.14 -1.21 23.37
CA ILE A 144 -25.86 -2.64 23.59
C ILE A 144 -26.25 -3.47 22.34
N PRO A 145 -25.52 -4.54 22.03
CA PRO A 145 -25.93 -5.44 20.95
C PRO A 145 -27.15 -6.24 21.36
N GLY A 146 -27.96 -6.62 20.38
CA GLY A 146 -29.21 -7.40 20.61
C GLY A 146 -28.99 -8.69 21.39
N SER A 147 -27.83 -9.34 21.25
CA SER A 147 -27.46 -10.52 22.03
C SER A 147 -27.38 -10.25 23.54
N VAL A 148 -26.80 -9.09 23.93
CA VAL A 148 -26.76 -8.66 25.33
C VAL A 148 -28.15 -8.25 25.82
N ALA A 149 -28.90 -7.52 25.01
CA ALA A 149 -30.26 -7.09 25.32
C ALA A 149 -31.15 -8.30 25.62
N THR A 150 -31.09 -9.35 24.80
CA THR A 150 -31.90 -10.58 25.00
C THR A 150 -31.46 -11.38 26.21
N VAL A 151 -30.14 -11.60 26.41
CA VAL A 151 -29.65 -12.45 27.53
C VAL A 151 -29.82 -11.77 28.89
N ALA A 152 -29.64 -10.46 28.92
CA ALA A 152 -29.74 -9.67 30.18
C ALA A 152 -31.15 -9.08 30.41
N ASP A 153 -32.10 -9.31 29.51
CA ASP A 153 -33.49 -8.76 29.55
C ASP A 153 -33.48 -7.22 29.70
N LEU A 154 -32.78 -6.54 28.79
CA LEU A 154 -32.57 -5.10 28.81
C LEU A 154 -33.19 -4.40 27.62
N ALA A 155 -33.89 -3.30 27.88
CA ALA A 155 -34.43 -2.38 26.88
C ALA A 155 -33.82 -0.98 27.03
N PRO A 156 -33.99 -0.07 26.03
CA PRO A 156 -33.65 1.33 26.19
C PRO A 156 -34.38 1.95 27.36
N GLY A 157 -33.64 2.64 28.23
CA GLY A 157 -34.11 3.17 29.52
C GLY A 157 -33.65 2.35 30.72
N ASP A 158 -33.31 1.09 30.55
CA ASP A 158 -32.79 0.23 31.61
C ASP A 158 -31.30 0.53 31.92
N THR A 159 -30.79 -0.16 32.92
CA THR A 159 -29.40 0.01 33.38
C THR A 159 -28.64 -1.30 33.26
N LEU A 160 -27.58 -1.28 32.41
CA LEU A 160 -26.62 -2.35 32.33
C LEU A 160 -25.62 -2.28 33.50
N HIS A 161 -25.50 -3.35 34.27
CA HIS A 161 -24.51 -3.46 35.35
C HIS A 161 -23.27 -4.21 34.84
N LEU A 162 -22.10 -3.57 34.90
CA LEU A 162 -20.82 -4.17 34.56
C LEU A 162 -20.03 -4.49 35.82
N LEU A 163 -19.39 -5.64 35.85
CA LEU A 163 -18.54 -6.12 36.94
C LEU A 163 -17.08 -6.25 36.49
N SER A 164 -16.15 -6.05 37.40
CA SER A 164 -14.74 -6.38 37.14
C SER A 164 -14.56 -7.90 37.01
N GLY A 165 -13.89 -8.34 35.92
CA GLY A 165 -13.63 -9.76 35.64
C GLY A 165 -12.46 -10.39 36.41
N GLY A 166 -11.95 -9.78 37.49
CA GLY A 166 -10.77 -10.26 38.22
C GLY A 166 -11.07 -11.38 39.20
N LEU A 167 -10.27 -12.45 39.14
CA LEU A 167 -10.27 -13.53 40.13
C LEU A 167 -9.70 -13.00 41.49
N GLY A 168 -10.46 -13.12 42.58
CA GLY A 168 -9.95 -12.96 43.94
C GLY A 168 -10.20 -11.62 44.65
N ALA A 169 -10.76 -10.60 44.00
CA ALA A 169 -11.17 -9.35 44.63
C ALA A 169 -12.71 -9.27 44.69
N ARG A 170 -13.27 -8.53 45.68
CA ARG A 170 -14.71 -8.21 45.66
C ARG A 170 -15.05 -7.54 44.32
N PRO A 171 -16.03 -8.09 43.56
CA PRO A 171 -16.37 -7.54 42.26
C PRO A 171 -16.84 -6.08 42.44
N ARG A 172 -16.28 -5.19 41.62
CA ARG A 172 -16.71 -3.81 41.56
C ARG A 172 -17.72 -3.69 40.44
N ALA A 173 -18.76 -2.92 40.70
CA ALA A 173 -19.84 -2.69 39.76
C ALA A 173 -19.83 -1.27 39.22
N VAL A 174 -20.20 -1.14 37.95
CA VAL A 174 -20.51 0.13 37.27
C VAL A 174 -21.85 -0.01 36.59
N SER A 175 -22.71 0.99 36.80
CA SER A 175 -24.01 1.06 36.15
C SER A 175 -23.97 1.98 34.95
N LEU A 176 -24.50 1.50 33.83
CA LEU A 176 -24.56 2.22 32.55
C LEU A 176 -26.02 2.32 32.08
N PRO A 177 -26.57 3.52 31.91
CA PRO A 177 -27.90 3.66 31.33
C PRO A 177 -27.84 3.26 29.86
N VAL A 178 -28.73 2.36 29.45
CA VAL A 178 -28.88 1.89 28.09
C VAL A 178 -29.74 2.88 27.31
N SER A 179 -29.26 3.40 26.19
CA SER A 179 -30.03 4.32 25.35
C SER A 179 -30.50 3.69 24.03
N ALA A 180 -29.81 2.70 23.54
CA ALA A 180 -30.20 2.01 22.31
C ALA A 180 -29.73 0.55 22.28
N VAL A 181 -30.42 -0.22 21.45
CA VAL A 181 -30.05 -1.58 21.06
C VAL A 181 -29.70 -1.58 19.58
N TYR A 182 -28.59 -2.20 19.22
CA TYR A 182 -28.17 -2.37 17.83
C TYR A 182 -28.02 -3.86 17.48
N ARG A 183 -28.01 -4.19 16.20
CA ARG A 183 -28.06 -5.59 15.69
C ARG A 183 -26.89 -6.47 16.14
N GLY A 184 -25.73 -5.85 16.48
CA GLY A 184 -24.47 -6.54 16.73
C GLY A 184 -23.52 -6.45 15.54
N LEU A 185 -22.21 -6.34 15.82
CA LEU A 185 -21.19 -6.12 14.78
C LEU A 185 -21.02 -7.32 13.84
N GLU A 186 -21.35 -8.52 14.27
CA GLU A 186 -21.32 -9.72 13.44
C GLU A 186 -22.29 -9.65 12.25
N GLY A 187 -23.34 -8.83 12.35
CA GLY A 187 -24.27 -8.52 11.25
C GLY A 187 -23.76 -7.48 10.28
N ASP A 188 -22.80 -6.65 10.67
CA ASP A 188 -22.25 -5.53 9.89
C ASP A 188 -20.82 -5.80 9.40
N ARG A 189 -20.43 -7.07 9.34
CA ARG A 189 -19.06 -7.53 9.02
C ARG A 189 -18.54 -7.08 7.66
N ASP A 190 -19.42 -6.83 6.69
CA ASP A 190 -19.08 -6.40 5.34
C ASP A 190 -18.98 -4.87 5.23
N ASN A 191 -19.29 -4.14 6.31
CA ASN A 191 -19.14 -2.70 6.38
C ASN A 191 -17.64 -2.34 6.44
N PRO A 192 -17.12 -1.56 5.45
CA PRO A 192 -15.72 -1.18 5.36
C PRO A 192 -15.17 -0.47 6.60
N TYR A 193 -16.04 0.16 7.39
CA TYR A 193 -15.66 0.82 8.64
C TYR A 193 -15.16 -0.16 9.72
N TRP A 194 -15.58 -1.43 9.68
CA TRP A 194 -15.20 -2.47 10.63
C TRP A 194 -14.11 -3.42 10.13
N VAL A 195 -13.53 -3.17 8.95
CA VAL A 195 -12.62 -4.11 8.27
C VAL A 195 -11.46 -4.56 9.15
N ASN A 196 -10.82 -3.65 9.89
CA ASN A 196 -9.70 -3.97 10.77
C ASN A 196 -10.13 -4.63 12.09
N PHE A 197 -11.43 -4.62 12.41
CA PHE A 197 -12.02 -5.28 13.57
C PHE A 197 -12.63 -6.66 13.25
N THR A 198 -12.64 -7.07 11.98
CA THR A 198 -13.30 -8.32 11.55
C THR A 198 -12.79 -9.54 12.33
N VAL A 199 -11.49 -9.64 12.60
CA VAL A 199 -10.91 -10.73 13.39
C VAL A 199 -11.43 -10.71 14.82
N ARG A 200 -11.51 -9.53 15.44
CA ARG A 200 -12.01 -9.37 16.82
C ARG A 200 -13.50 -9.64 16.92
N ILE A 201 -14.28 -9.16 15.96
CA ILE A 201 -15.73 -9.40 15.88
C ILE A 201 -16.04 -10.90 15.77
N ARG A 202 -15.17 -11.66 15.11
CA ARG A 202 -15.32 -13.12 14.91
C ARG A 202 -14.60 -13.97 15.95
N ALA A 203 -13.82 -13.37 16.83
CA ALA A 203 -13.04 -14.10 17.81
C ALA A 203 -14.00 -14.92 18.70
N ARG A 204 -13.75 -16.21 18.78
CA ARG A 204 -14.43 -17.13 19.70
C ARG A 204 -13.37 -17.69 20.62
N THR A 205 -13.66 -17.74 21.89
CA THR A 205 -12.81 -18.43 22.85
C THR A 205 -13.48 -19.75 23.25
N PRO A 206 -12.74 -20.76 23.71
CA PRO A 206 -13.33 -22.00 24.22
C PRO A 206 -14.37 -21.75 25.31
N ASP A 207 -14.14 -20.70 26.12
CA ASP A 207 -15.00 -20.32 27.25
C ASP A 207 -16.17 -19.41 26.84
N SER A 208 -16.22 -18.93 25.59
CA SER A 208 -17.31 -18.10 25.07
C SER A 208 -17.68 -18.52 23.65
N PRO A 209 -18.74 -19.30 23.48
CA PRO A 209 -19.21 -19.75 22.17
C PRO A 209 -19.77 -18.61 21.30
N LEU A 210 -20.10 -17.48 21.90
CA LEU A 210 -20.55 -16.27 21.20
C LEU A 210 -19.39 -15.36 20.86
N PRO A 211 -19.49 -14.59 19.75
CA PRO A 211 -18.59 -13.49 19.46
C PRO A 211 -18.58 -12.47 20.61
N PRO A 212 -17.49 -11.71 20.78
CA PRO A 212 -17.43 -10.65 21.77
C PRO A 212 -18.58 -9.64 21.59
N ALA A 213 -19.31 -9.38 22.63
CA ALA A 213 -20.40 -8.42 22.65
C ALA A 213 -19.84 -7.00 22.91
N PHE A 214 -19.78 -6.17 21.89
CA PHE A 214 -19.28 -4.79 22.02
C PHE A 214 -20.38 -3.88 22.54
N VAL A 215 -20.14 -3.21 23.66
CA VAL A 215 -21.01 -2.16 24.22
C VAL A 215 -20.44 -0.82 23.80
N LEU A 216 -21.13 -0.11 22.89
CA LEU A 216 -20.68 1.18 22.41
C LEU A 216 -20.98 2.25 23.46
N VAL A 217 -19.93 2.97 23.85
CA VAL A 217 -20.01 4.03 24.85
C VAL A 217 -19.22 5.25 24.41
N ARG A 218 -19.47 6.38 25.04
CA ARG A 218 -18.63 7.57 24.86
C ARG A 218 -17.26 7.38 25.51
N GLN A 219 -16.29 8.13 25.05
CA GLN A 219 -14.91 8.02 25.53
C GLN A 219 -14.76 8.35 27.02
N ASP A 220 -15.42 9.42 27.49
CA ASP A 220 -15.44 9.81 28.89
C ASP A 220 -16.05 8.73 29.77
N GLU A 221 -17.10 8.10 29.28
CA GLU A 221 -17.77 7.00 29.97
C GLU A 221 -16.89 5.75 30.05
N LEU A 222 -16.17 5.41 28.95
CA LEU A 222 -15.22 4.29 28.94
C LEU A 222 -14.13 4.46 30.00
N TYR A 223 -13.59 5.68 30.17
CA TYR A 223 -12.61 5.97 31.21
C TYR A 223 -13.22 5.84 32.61
N ARG A 224 -14.47 6.28 32.81
CA ARG A 224 -15.20 6.12 34.07
C ARG A 224 -15.38 4.65 34.41
N ILE A 225 -15.76 3.82 33.44
CA ILE A 225 -15.87 2.37 33.54
C ILE A 225 -14.54 1.77 34.00
N SER A 226 -13.49 2.00 33.24
CA SER A 226 -12.16 1.44 33.47
C SER A 226 -11.60 1.83 34.84
N ALA A 227 -11.74 3.09 35.23
CA ALA A 227 -11.28 3.58 36.51
C ALA A 227 -12.03 2.91 37.70
N ARG A 228 -13.33 2.70 37.58
CA ARG A 228 -14.14 2.05 38.61
C ARG A 228 -13.94 0.55 38.69
N LEU A 229 -13.84 -0.12 37.55
CA LEU A 229 -13.58 -1.56 37.48
C LEU A 229 -12.13 -1.90 37.84
N ARG A 230 -11.23 -0.90 37.88
CA ARG A 230 -9.78 -1.09 38.02
C ARG A 230 -9.22 -2.04 36.99
N ASP A 231 -9.75 -1.97 35.76
CA ASP A 231 -9.16 -2.69 34.66
C ASP A 231 -7.74 -2.14 34.40
N PRO A 232 -6.71 -2.97 34.53
CA PRO A 232 -5.33 -2.52 34.40
C PRO A 232 -4.96 -2.10 33.02
N TYR A 233 -5.74 -2.50 31.99
CA TYR A 233 -5.35 -2.30 30.59
C TYR A 233 -6.53 -1.84 29.73
N LEU A 234 -6.29 -0.72 29.03
CA LEU A 234 -7.08 -0.31 27.89
C LEU A 234 -6.33 -0.67 26.61
N GLU A 235 -7.03 -1.23 25.68
CA GLU A 235 -6.52 -1.41 24.34
C GLU A 235 -6.91 -0.20 23.48
N ASN A 236 -5.91 0.46 22.89
CA ASN A 236 -6.10 1.58 21.99
C ASN A 236 -5.70 1.18 20.58
N THR A 237 -6.55 1.48 19.61
CA THR A 237 -6.31 1.30 18.19
C THR A 237 -6.47 2.66 17.50
N PHE A 238 -5.42 3.12 16.84
CA PHE A 238 -5.43 4.33 16.03
C PHE A 238 -5.32 3.89 14.58
N GLU A 239 -6.33 4.19 13.79
CA GLU A 239 -6.39 3.84 12.38
C GLU A 239 -6.31 5.11 11.56
N PHE A 240 -5.43 5.12 10.58
CA PHE A 240 -5.14 6.25 9.70
C PHE A 240 -5.55 5.89 8.27
N PRO A 241 -6.82 6.11 7.89
CA PRO A 241 -7.33 5.70 6.58
C PRO A 241 -6.63 6.45 5.45
N VAL A 242 -6.42 5.78 4.33
CA VAL A 242 -5.95 6.42 3.10
C VAL A 242 -7.11 7.23 2.49
N ALA A 243 -6.81 8.39 1.95
CA ALA A 243 -7.83 9.24 1.32
C ALA A 243 -8.48 8.52 0.12
N PRO A 244 -9.81 8.66 -0.09
CA PRO A 244 -10.48 8.13 -1.26
C PRO A 244 -9.80 8.60 -2.55
N GLY A 245 -9.64 7.73 -3.52
CA GLY A 245 -8.96 8.03 -4.78
C GLY A 245 -7.43 8.17 -4.70
N ALA A 246 -6.82 7.98 -3.51
CA ALA A 246 -5.35 7.93 -3.38
C ALA A 246 -4.78 6.52 -3.57
N LEU A 247 -5.60 5.48 -3.58
CA LEU A 247 -5.20 4.10 -3.81
C LEU A 247 -4.94 3.83 -5.29
N THR A 248 -3.93 4.48 -5.84
CA THR A 248 -3.44 4.25 -7.22
C THR A 248 -2.03 3.69 -7.18
N PRO A 249 -1.59 2.89 -8.17
CA PRO A 249 -0.24 2.33 -8.21
C PRO A 249 0.87 3.37 -8.02
N ALA A 250 0.73 4.55 -8.64
CA ALA A 250 1.69 5.63 -8.55
C ALA A 250 1.83 6.23 -7.15
N ARG A 251 0.74 6.29 -6.37
CA ARG A 251 0.73 6.84 -5.01
C ARG A 251 0.97 5.78 -3.94
N ALA A 252 0.57 4.54 -4.19
CA ALA A 252 0.66 3.44 -3.23
C ALA A 252 2.09 3.22 -2.73
N ARG A 253 3.10 3.28 -3.60
CA ARG A 253 4.51 3.16 -3.21
C ARG A 253 4.91 4.28 -2.25
N LYS A 254 4.58 5.54 -2.58
CA LYS A 254 4.87 6.69 -1.72
C LYS A 254 4.19 6.59 -0.35
N ILE A 255 2.93 6.12 -0.32
CA ILE A 255 2.20 5.87 0.92
C ILE A 255 2.88 4.75 1.72
N ALA A 256 3.20 3.62 1.08
CA ALA A 256 3.88 2.49 1.71
C ALA A 256 5.24 2.89 2.31
N ASP A 257 6.04 3.67 1.60
CA ASP A 257 7.32 4.18 2.07
C ASP A 257 7.16 5.11 3.27
N SER A 258 6.15 6.00 3.25
CA SER A 258 5.86 6.89 4.36
C SER A 258 5.42 6.11 5.60
N PHE A 259 4.59 5.08 5.44
CA PHE A 259 4.18 4.19 6.53
C PHE A 259 5.33 3.34 7.06
N ALA A 260 6.25 2.89 6.20
CA ALA A 260 7.48 2.22 6.62
C ALA A 260 8.39 3.16 7.44
N ALA A 261 8.51 4.42 7.02
CA ALA A 261 9.26 5.44 7.77
C ALA A 261 8.60 5.74 9.13
N ALA A 262 7.28 5.88 9.16
CA ALA A 262 6.50 6.06 10.38
C ALA A 262 6.68 4.88 11.35
N ARG A 263 6.59 3.64 10.87
CA ARG A 263 6.83 2.44 11.67
C ARG A 263 8.24 2.43 12.28
N ARG A 264 9.27 2.77 11.50
CA ARG A 264 10.66 2.89 12.03
C ARG A 264 10.80 3.99 13.07
N ALA A 265 10.12 5.12 12.88
CA ALA A 265 10.13 6.23 13.85
C ALA A 265 9.44 5.83 15.17
N LEU A 266 8.31 5.12 15.10
CA LEU A 266 7.56 4.66 16.26
C LEU A 266 8.24 3.50 17.01
N ALA A 267 9.11 2.76 16.35
CA ALA A 267 9.93 1.72 16.98
C ALA A 267 11.04 2.29 17.89
N ARG A 268 11.34 3.58 17.79
CA ARG A 268 12.36 4.26 18.61
C ARG A 268 11.70 5.00 19.78
N PRO A 269 12.38 5.15 20.92
CA PRO A 269 11.85 5.88 22.09
C PRO A 269 11.89 7.40 21.82
N THR A 270 11.06 7.88 20.91
CA THR A 270 10.92 9.30 20.58
C THR A 270 9.76 9.93 21.31
N PRO A 271 9.72 11.28 21.51
CA PRO A 271 8.55 11.96 22.07
C PRO A 271 7.25 11.65 21.32
N LEU A 272 7.34 11.51 19.99
CA LEU A 272 6.20 11.12 19.16
C LEU A 272 5.72 9.69 19.49
N ALA A 273 6.62 8.72 19.56
CA ALA A 273 6.27 7.34 19.92
C ALA A 273 5.64 7.28 21.32
N GLN A 274 6.21 8.00 22.28
CA GLN A 274 5.67 8.09 23.65
C GLN A 274 4.28 8.72 23.67
N SER A 275 4.06 9.81 22.91
CA SER A 275 2.76 10.48 22.83
C SER A 275 1.66 9.61 22.24
N LEU A 276 2.03 8.69 21.33
CA LEU A 276 1.10 7.70 20.74
C LEU A 276 1.01 6.40 21.53
N GLY A 277 1.75 6.29 22.64
CA GLY A 277 1.74 5.10 23.46
C GLY A 277 2.66 3.98 23.02
N CYS A 278 3.60 4.26 22.11
CA CYS A 278 4.60 3.33 21.61
C CYS A 278 5.98 3.48 22.28
N GLY A 279 6.06 4.01 23.48
CA GLY A 279 7.32 4.14 24.20
C GLY A 279 7.78 2.81 24.82
N MET A 280 9.09 2.58 24.80
CA MET A 280 9.73 1.35 25.29
C MET A 280 9.64 1.22 26.82
N THR A 281 8.58 0.61 27.31
CA THR A 281 8.62 -0.12 28.57
C THR A 281 8.22 -1.56 28.27
N GLN A 282 8.78 -2.54 28.98
CA GLN A 282 8.52 -3.98 28.78
C GLN A 282 7.02 -4.36 28.86
N THR A 283 6.20 -3.45 29.35
CA THR A 283 4.74 -3.61 29.54
C THR A 283 3.89 -3.01 28.42
N THR A 284 4.48 -2.27 27.49
CA THR A 284 3.73 -1.62 26.39
C THR A 284 4.05 -2.31 25.07
N ARG A 285 3.15 -3.20 24.63
CA ARG A 285 3.22 -3.74 23.27
C ARG A 285 2.59 -2.72 22.32
N CYS A 286 3.37 -2.18 21.39
CA CYS A 286 2.88 -1.37 20.29
C CYS A 286 3.07 -2.15 18.98
N SER A 287 1.97 -2.39 18.29
CA SER A 287 1.94 -2.98 16.95
C SER A 287 1.65 -1.90 15.94
N VAL A 288 2.40 -1.86 14.85
CA VAL A 288 2.18 -0.93 13.74
C VAL A 288 2.09 -1.73 12.45
N THR A 289 0.91 -1.77 11.87
CA THR A 289 0.59 -2.58 10.68
C THR A 289 0.03 -1.73 9.55
N SER A 290 0.17 -2.21 8.31
CA SER A 290 -0.45 -1.60 7.13
C SER A 290 -0.54 -2.61 6.00
N SER A 291 -1.72 -2.80 5.43
CA SER A 291 -1.93 -3.74 4.32
C SER A 291 -1.39 -3.22 2.99
N ILE A 292 -1.26 -1.89 2.81
CA ILE A 292 -0.68 -1.34 1.58
C ILE A 292 0.78 -1.74 1.42
N GLN A 293 1.54 -1.86 2.53
CA GLN A 293 2.91 -2.35 2.47
C GLN A 293 2.97 -3.81 2.00
N ALA A 294 2.08 -4.64 2.53
CA ALA A 294 1.97 -6.03 2.09
C ALA A 294 1.58 -6.13 0.60
N ALA A 295 0.63 -5.30 0.14
CA ALA A 295 0.22 -5.26 -1.26
C ALA A 295 1.38 -4.89 -2.20
N VAL A 296 2.18 -3.88 -1.85
CA VAL A 296 3.37 -3.47 -2.63
C VAL A 296 4.40 -4.59 -2.68
N ILE A 297 4.72 -5.22 -1.54
CA ILE A 297 5.67 -6.34 -1.48
C ILE A 297 5.17 -7.54 -2.31
N LEU A 298 3.90 -7.90 -2.17
CA LEU A 298 3.32 -9.03 -2.91
C LEU A 298 3.28 -8.77 -4.42
N ALA A 299 2.97 -7.54 -4.85
CA ALA A 299 3.02 -7.16 -6.26
C ALA A 299 4.45 -7.29 -6.82
N HIS A 300 5.44 -6.79 -6.11
CA HIS A 300 6.85 -6.90 -6.47
C HIS A 300 7.29 -8.37 -6.58
N ASN A 301 7.03 -9.18 -5.56
CA ASN A 301 7.37 -10.61 -5.56
C ASN A 301 6.70 -11.39 -6.69
N SER A 302 5.45 -11.03 -7.05
CA SER A 302 4.72 -11.66 -8.16
C SER A 302 5.43 -11.42 -9.50
N VAL A 303 5.99 -10.24 -9.70
CA VAL A 303 6.71 -9.88 -10.93
C VAL A 303 8.12 -10.44 -10.93
N ASP A 304 8.78 -10.52 -9.77
CA ASP A 304 10.09 -11.16 -9.65
C ASP A 304 10.06 -12.64 -10.07
N ALA A 305 8.98 -13.35 -9.80
CA ALA A 305 8.79 -14.71 -10.25
C ALA A 305 8.73 -14.83 -11.80
N LEU A 306 8.27 -13.77 -12.50
CA LEU A 306 8.21 -13.72 -13.96
C LEU A 306 9.51 -13.19 -14.60
N THR A 307 10.40 -12.60 -13.82
CA THR A 307 11.64 -11.98 -14.32
C THR A 307 12.50 -12.93 -15.18
N PRO A 308 12.71 -14.22 -14.83
CA PRO A 308 13.48 -15.13 -15.68
C PRO A 308 12.89 -15.30 -17.07
N VAL A 309 11.56 -15.37 -17.17
CA VAL A 309 10.85 -15.51 -18.46
C VAL A 309 11.00 -14.23 -19.28
N ILE A 310 10.83 -13.06 -18.66
CA ILE A 310 10.99 -11.76 -19.31
C ILE A 310 12.44 -11.61 -19.83
N LEU A 311 13.45 -11.98 -19.05
CA LEU A 311 14.85 -11.92 -19.43
C LEU A 311 15.18 -12.88 -20.59
N LEU A 312 14.61 -14.07 -20.57
CA LEU A 312 14.78 -15.05 -21.64
C LEU A 312 14.20 -14.50 -22.96
N LEU A 313 13.00 -13.95 -22.94
CA LEU A 313 12.38 -13.34 -24.12
C LEU A 313 13.19 -12.14 -24.62
N ALA A 314 13.68 -11.30 -23.71
CA ALA A 314 14.53 -10.16 -24.06
C ALA A 314 15.86 -10.62 -24.66
N ALA A 315 16.46 -11.70 -24.16
CA ALA A 315 17.69 -12.28 -24.72
C ALA A 315 17.46 -12.78 -26.15
N PHE A 316 16.37 -13.51 -26.41
CA PHE A 316 16.02 -13.92 -27.78
C PHE A 316 15.81 -12.73 -28.73
N ALA A 317 15.05 -11.72 -28.28
CA ALA A 317 14.85 -10.50 -29.07
C ALA A 317 16.19 -9.79 -29.32
N GLY A 318 17.09 -9.75 -28.34
CA GLY A 318 18.44 -9.20 -28.45
C GLY A 318 19.30 -9.95 -29.50
N VAL A 319 19.26 -11.28 -29.52
CA VAL A 319 19.98 -12.10 -30.51
C VAL A 319 19.46 -11.82 -31.94
N ILE A 320 18.14 -11.76 -32.11
CA ILE A 320 17.51 -11.43 -33.41
C ILE A 320 17.92 -10.02 -33.84
N ALA A 321 17.87 -9.04 -32.95
CA ALA A 321 18.25 -7.67 -33.23
C ALA A 321 19.75 -7.54 -33.58
N ALA A 322 20.62 -8.24 -32.86
CA ALA A 322 22.05 -8.30 -33.16
C ALA A 322 22.32 -8.95 -34.54
N GLY A 323 21.63 -10.04 -34.88
CA GLY A 323 21.68 -10.67 -36.19
C GLY A 323 21.25 -9.72 -37.31
N ALA A 324 20.16 -8.99 -37.12
CA ALA A 324 19.71 -7.99 -38.09
C ALA A 324 20.72 -6.85 -38.26
N ALA A 325 21.33 -6.36 -37.18
CA ALA A 325 22.36 -5.34 -37.19
C ALA A 325 23.63 -5.84 -37.94
N PHE A 326 24.02 -7.10 -37.68
CA PHE A 326 25.15 -7.72 -38.40
C PHE A 326 24.90 -7.82 -39.92
N ILE A 327 23.70 -8.29 -40.32
CA ILE A 327 23.32 -8.38 -41.76
C ILE A 327 23.28 -6.98 -42.36
N ALA A 328 22.73 -5.98 -41.73
CA ALA A 328 22.71 -4.60 -42.19
C ALA A 328 24.12 -4.04 -42.35
N GLY A 329 25.01 -4.31 -41.39
CA GLY A 329 26.43 -3.92 -41.46
C GLY A 329 27.17 -4.57 -42.62
N THR A 330 27.04 -5.89 -42.80
CA THR A 330 27.68 -6.62 -43.89
C THR A 330 27.16 -6.19 -45.27
N PHE A 331 25.87 -5.92 -45.41
CA PHE A 331 25.26 -5.38 -46.63
C PHE A 331 25.81 -3.99 -46.94
N GLY A 332 25.93 -3.11 -45.92
CA GLY A 332 26.53 -1.77 -46.06
C GLY A 332 27.97 -1.83 -46.56
N VAL A 333 28.81 -2.71 -46.00
CA VAL A 333 30.21 -2.89 -46.39
C VAL A 333 30.32 -3.45 -47.80
N ARG A 334 29.55 -4.48 -48.15
CA ARG A 334 29.57 -5.07 -49.49
C ARG A 334 29.21 -4.06 -50.56
N ARG A 335 28.19 -3.24 -50.36
CA ARG A 335 27.72 -2.25 -51.34
C ARG A 335 28.71 -1.11 -51.53
N ARG A 336 29.55 -0.81 -50.53
CA ARG A 336 30.59 0.23 -50.54
C ARG A 336 32.01 -0.32 -50.77
N SER A 337 32.15 -1.59 -51.16
CA SER A 337 33.46 -2.23 -51.32
C SER A 337 34.35 -1.55 -52.37
N GLY A 338 33.76 -0.94 -53.39
CA GLY A 338 34.48 -0.14 -54.38
C GLY A 338 35.08 1.15 -53.82
N GLU A 339 34.29 1.90 -53.04
CA GLU A 339 34.73 3.12 -52.34
C GLU A 339 35.83 2.79 -51.31
N ALA A 340 35.64 1.70 -50.56
CA ALA A 340 36.60 1.26 -49.56
C ALA A 340 37.97 0.87 -50.20
N ARG A 341 37.94 0.19 -51.33
CA ARG A 341 39.20 -0.14 -52.10
C ARG A 341 39.89 1.11 -52.56
N LEU A 342 39.15 2.08 -53.10
CA LEU A 342 39.69 3.35 -53.58
C LEU A 342 40.36 4.16 -52.47
N SER A 343 39.70 4.24 -51.31
CA SER A 343 40.26 4.91 -50.10
C SER A 343 41.55 4.26 -49.61
N VAL A 344 41.63 2.94 -49.61
CA VAL A 344 42.85 2.20 -49.24
C VAL A 344 43.99 2.48 -50.26
N VAL A 345 43.71 2.52 -51.56
CA VAL A 345 44.68 2.83 -52.58
C VAL A 345 45.19 4.29 -52.47
N LEU A 346 44.33 5.22 -52.05
CA LEU A 346 44.68 6.60 -51.78
C LEU A 346 45.43 6.82 -50.45
N GLY A 347 45.76 5.73 -49.73
CA GLY A 347 46.56 5.79 -48.50
C GLY A 347 45.79 6.24 -47.26
N GLU A 348 44.47 6.23 -47.29
CA GLU A 348 43.66 6.55 -46.12
C GLU A 348 43.79 5.47 -45.02
N ARG A 349 44.01 5.91 -43.76
CA ARG A 349 44.16 4.96 -42.66
C ARG A 349 42.83 4.24 -42.40
N ARG A 350 42.86 2.92 -42.20
CA ARG A 350 41.65 2.11 -41.92
C ARG A 350 40.80 2.68 -40.76
N ALA A 351 41.43 3.24 -39.74
CA ALA A 351 40.77 3.87 -38.62
C ALA A 351 39.98 5.14 -39.00
N SER A 352 40.50 5.96 -39.95
CA SER A 352 39.79 7.17 -40.40
C SER A 352 38.56 6.81 -41.25
N PHE A 353 38.65 5.78 -42.03
CA PHE A 353 37.54 5.26 -42.84
C PHE A 353 36.43 4.70 -41.89
N ALA A 354 36.82 3.91 -40.86
CA ALA A 354 35.88 3.38 -39.87
C ALA A 354 35.18 4.50 -39.06
N ALA A 355 35.95 5.49 -38.63
CA ALA A 355 35.39 6.65 -37.93
C ALA A 355 34.41 7.46 -38.76
N ARG A 356 34.68 7.63 -40.04
CA ARG A 356 33.76 8.30 -40.96
C ARG A 356 32.49 7.48 -41.18
N ALA A 357 32.58 6.16 -41.38
CA ALA A 357 31.43 5.29 -41.51
C ALA A 357 30.57 5.28 -40.25
N ALA A 358 31.19 5.30 -39.07
CA ALA A 358 30.49 5.41 -37.78
C ALA A 358 29.71 6.74 -37.63
N LEU A 359 30.33 7.87 -38.01
CA LEU A 359 29.66 9.17 -37.99
C LEU A 359 28.51 9.26 -39.02
N GLU A 360 28.65 8.65 -40.18
CA GLU A 360 27.60 8.59 -41.20
C GLU A 360 26.39 7.78 -40.66
N ALA A 361 26.63 6.68 -39.91
CA ALA A 361 25.60 5.81 -39.35
C ALA A 361 24.96 6.39 -38.09
N LEU A 362 25.59 7.35 -37.40
CA LEU A 362 25.15 7.86 -36.10
C LEU A 362 23.74 8.45 -36.16
N LEU A 363 23.48 9.34 -37.10
CA LEU A 363 22.19 10.04 -37.20
C LEU A 363 21.03 9.08 -37.50
N PRO A 364 21.09 8.18 -38.50
CA PRO A 364 20.05 7.18 -38.72
C PRO A 364 19.93 6.18 -37.56
N ALA A 365 21.02 5.85 -36.86
CA ALA A 365 20.98 4.99 -35.70
C ALA A 365 20.22 5.65 -34.53
N VAL A 366 20.44 6.96 -34.27
CA VAL A 366 19.70 7.72 -33.24
C VAL A 366 18.21 7.79 -33.59
N VAL A 367 17.87 8.04 -34.86
CA VAL A 367 16.46 8.05 -35.31
C VAL A 367 15.80 6.69 -35.12
N GLY A 368 16.49 5.61 -35.49
CA GLY A 368 16.02 4.24 -35.31
C GLY A 368 15.82 3.93 -33.80
N ALA A 369 16.82 4.24 -32.98
CA ALA A 369 16.77 4.00 -31.53
C ALA A 369 15.62 4.77 -30.84
N ALA A 370 15.46 6.05 -31.18
CA ALA A 370 14.34 6.86 -30.64
C ALA A 370 12.98 6.29 -31.06
N GLY A 371 12.84 5.86 -32.32
CA GLY A 371 11.64 5.18 -32.82
C GLY A 371 11.36 3.86 -32.08
N GLY A 372 12.40 3.04 -31.86
CA GLY A 372 12.28 1.76 -31.14
C GLY A 372 11.86 1.94 -29.69
N LEU A 373 12.45 2.91 -28.99
CA LEU A 373 12.12 3.28 -27.63
C LEU A 373 10.68 3.82 -27.51
N GLY A 374 10.29 4.71 -28.46
CA GLY A 374 8.92 5.24 -28.52
C GLY A 374 7.88 4.16 -28.75
N THR A 375 8.17 3.21 -29.66
CA THR A 375 7.26 2.08 -29.93
C THR A 375 7.14 1.15 -28.75
N ALA A 376 8.25 0.83 -28.05
CA ALA A 376 8.22 0.03 -26.84
C ALA A 376 7.37 0.70 -25.73
N ALA A 377 7.51 2.01 -25.54
CA ALA A 377 6.71 2.77 -24.59
C ALA A 377 5.21 2.77 -24.95
N LEU A 378 4.87 2.96 -26.21
CA LEU A 378 3.49 2.89 -26.70
C LEU A 378 2.87 1.50 -26.51
N LEU A 379 3.61 0.43 -26.81
CA LEU A 379 3.14 -0.94 -26.61
C LEU A 379 2.81 -1.18 -25.13
N VAL A 380 3.69 -0.75 -24.21
CA VAL A 380 3.42 -0.87 -22.77
C VAL A 380 2.16 -0.10 -22.38
N GLN A 381 1.96 1.13 -22.88
CA GLN A 381 0.73 1.91 -22.60
C GLN A 381 -0.54 1.23 -23.13
N VAL A 382 -0.47 0.56 -24.28
CA VAL A 382 -1.61 -0.17 -24.85
C VAL A 382 -1.95 -1.42 -24.04
N PHE A 383 -0.94 -2.15 -23.56
CA PHE A 383 -1.14 -3.37 -22.78
C PHE A 383 -1.35 -3.14 -21.28
N THR A 384 -0.98 -1.96 -20.78
CA THR A 384 -1.20 -1.55 -19.39
C THR A 384 -1.83 -0.15 -19.34
N PRO A 385 -3.11 0.00 -19.78
CA PRO A 385 -3.74 1.31 -20.01
C PRO A 385 -3.81 2.22 -18.77
N ASP A 386 -3.79 1.65 -17.57
CA ASP A 386 -3.76 2.39 -16.30
C ASP A 386 -2.35 2.45 -15.67
N GLY A 387 -1.38 1.80 -16.30
CA GLY A 387 0.03 1.82 -15.88
C GLY A 387 0.65 3.15 -16.29
N THR A 388 0.58 4.16 -15.43
CA THR A 388 1.45 5.32 -15.55
C THR A 388 2.89 4.82 -15.39
N VAL A 389 3.56 4.57 -16.50
CA VAL A 389 5.00 4.35 -16.52
C VAL A 389 5.60 5.65 -15.98
N ASP A 390 6.05 5.61 -14.74
CA ASP A 390 6.60 6.81 -14.10
C ASP A 390 7.76 7.31 -14.96
N GLY A 391 7.80 8.60 -15.29
CA GLY A 391 8.82 9.16 -16.17
C GLY A 391 10.26 8.92 -15.70
N SER A 392 10.44 8.42 -14.46
CA SER A 392 11.71 7.92 -13.94
C SER A 392 12.16 6.61 -14.60
N VAL A 393 11.23 5.71 -14.98
CA VAL A 393 11.54 4.43 -15.64
C VAL A 393 11.98 4.67 -17.09
N ILE A 394 11.38 5.67 -17.75
CA ILE A 394 11.78 6.05 -19.12
C ILE A 394 13.20 6.67 -19.13
N ARG A 395 13.62 7.33 -18.04
CA ARG A 395 14.97 7.92 -17.92
C ARG A 395 16.05 6.88 -17.58
N SER A 396 15.67 5.74 -17.02
CA SER A 396 16.60 4.67 -16.65
C SER A 396 16.70 3.55 -17.70
N ALA A 397 15.81 3.52 -18.69
CA ALA A 397 15.85 2.62 -19.85
C ALA A 397 16.62 3.25 -21.03
#